data_8046b7db902f4780ba172a1254fb3dab
#
_entry.id   8046b7db902f4780ba172a1254fb3dab
#
_cell.length_a   1.000
_cell.length_b   1.000
_cell.length_c   1.000
_cell.angle_alpha   90.00
_cell.angle_beta   90.00
_cell.angle_gamma   90.00
#
_symmetry.space_group_name_H-M   'P 1'
#
loop_
_entity.id
_entity.type
_entity.pdbx_description
1 polymer ?
#
loop_
_entity_poly.entity_id
_entity_poly.type
_entity_poly.pdbx_seq_one_letter_code
_entity_poly.pdbx_strand_id
1 'polypeptide(L)'
;DAKLIHMSTDCVFSGDKKEPYIETDEKDGRGVYAKSKGLGEIVNNKHLTLRTSVVGPELKTDGEELFHWFMNQQGDISGFTKAIWSGVTTIELAKAVKWSIDNDITGLYHVTNNTLISKYELLKLFQKHTKKDVNIKPVDGNNVDKSFVDTRLLMNYQIPSYDEMITEMVEMMIVNKSLYSQYEVENFGKE
;
A
#
# COMPACT_ATOMS: atom_id res chain seq x y z
N ASP A 1 4.23 -6.71 -30.64
CA ASP A 1 5.25 -6.76 -29.61
C ASP A 1 4.81 -5.89 -28.44
N ALA A 2 4.33 -6.50 -27.32
CA ALA A 2 3.78 -5.79 -26.18
C ALA A 2 4.74 -5.86 -25.00
N LYS A 3 4.77 -4.79 -24.17
CA LYS A 3 5.41 -4.74 -22.86
C LYS A 3 4.38 -5.09 -21.79
N LEU A 4 4.71 -6.01 -20.88
CA LEU A 4 3.91 -6.35 -19.72
C LEU A 4 4.40 -5.54 -18.52
N ILE A 5 3.45 -4.96 -17.78
CA ILE A 5 3.69 -4.40 -16.44
C ILE A 5 2.90 -5.25 -15.45
N HIS A 6 3.61 -5.96 -14.59
CA HIS A 6 3.06 -6.89 -13.63
C HIS A 6 3.07 -6.28 -12.23
N MET A 7 1.89 -6.22 -11.59
CA MET A 7 1.76 -5.84 -10.18
C MET A 7 1.96 -7.07 -9.30
N SER A 8 3.04 -7.08 -8.51
CA SER A 8 3.30 -8.08 -7.51
C SER A 8 3.00 -7.53 -6.10
N THR A 9 3.39 -8.24 -5.05
CA THR A 9 2.95 -8.00 -3.68
C THR A 9 4.08 -8.24 -2.67
N ASP A 10 4.01 -7.57 -1.50
CA ASP A 10 4.82 -7.87 -0.31
C ASP A 10 4.57 -9.28 0.24
N CYS A 11 3.42 -9.89 -0.07
CA CYS A 11 3.10 -11.24 0.34
C CYS A 11 4.00 -12.32 -0.27
N VAL A 12 4.84 -12.00 -1.26
CA VAL A 12 5.89 -12.92 -1.73
C VAL A 12 6.94 -13.20 -0.65
N PHE A 13 6.95 -12.40 0.42
CA PHE A 13 7.80 -12.54 1.58
C PHE A 13 7.07 -13.15 2.77
N SER A 14 7.77 -13.92 3.62
CA SER A 14 7.19 -14.54 4.81
C SER A 14 6.95 -13.56 5.96
N GLY A 15 7.80 -12.55 6.09
CA GLY A 15 7.86 -11.64 7.23
C GLY A 15 8.74 -12.16 8.38
N ASP A 16 9.54 -13.19 8.15
CA ASP A 16 10.45 -13.78 9.16
C ASP A 16 11.80 -13.06 9.24
N LYS A 17 12.13 -12.22 8.25
CA LYS A 17 13.36 -11.40 8.24
C LYS A 17 13.23 -10.27 9.26
N LYS A 18 14.34 -9.94 9.95
CA LYS A 18 14.38 -8.85 10.95
C LYS A 18 14.59 -7.46 10.34
N GLU A 19 14.94 -7.41 9.08
CA GLU A 19 15.22 -6.18 8.33
C GLU A 19 14.26 -6.07 7.15
N PRO A 20 14.00 -4.88 6.61
CA PRO A 20 13.18 -4.73 5.42
C PRO A 20 13.71 -5.55 4.26
N TYR A 21 12.80 -6.13 3.47
CA TYR A 21 13.16 -6.90 2.28
C TYR A 21 13.65 -5.99 1.16
N ILE A 22 14.59 -6.51 0.37
CA ILE A 22 15.10 -5.88 -0.85
C ILE A 22 14.73 -6.71 -2.09
N GLU A 23 14.91 -6.18 -3.30
CA GLU A 23 14.46 -6.82 -4.54
C GLU A 23 15.10 -8.17 -4.80
N THR A 24 16.30 -8.40 -4.27
CA THR A 24 17.07 -9.64 -4.45
C THR A 24 16.82 -10.69 -3.39
N ASP A 25 16.03 -10.38 -2.36
CA ASP A 25 15.69 -11.35 -1.32
C ASP A 25 14.84 -12.50 -1.87
N GLU A 26 14.98 -13.65 -1.23
CA GLU A 26 14.24 -14.86 -1.57
C GLU A 26 12.73 -14.65 -1.34
N LYS A 27 11.93 -15.13 -2.27
CA LYS A 27 10.46 -15.15 -2.18
C LYS A 27 10.03 -16.36 -1.35
N ASP A 28 10.11 -16.22 -0.04
CA ASP A 28 9.84 -17.27 0.95
C ASP A 28 8.40 -17.25 1.49
N GLY A 29 7.53 -16.45 0.86
CA GLY A 29 6.13 -16.31 1.24
C GLY A 29 5.36 -17.63 1.23
N ARG A 30 4.46 -17.79 2.20
CA ARG A 30 3.72 -19.03 2.45
C ARG A 30 2.31 -18.96 1.88
N GLY A 31 1.77 -20.12 1.51
CA GLY A 31 0.40 -20.24 0.98
C GLY A 31 0.31 -20.04 -0.53
N VAL A 32 -0.87 -20.32 -1.06
CA VAL A 32 -1.12 -20.36 -2.52
C VAL A 32 -0.98 -18.97 -3.15
N TYR A 33 -1.53 -17.93 -2.51
CA TYR A 33 -1.45 -16.56 -3.01
C TYR A 33 0.00 -16.09 -3.16
N ALA A 34 0.81 -16.19 -2.09
CA ALA A 34 2.21 -15.79 -2.10
C ALA A 34 3.01 -16.50 -3.20
N LYS A 35 2.85 -17.83 -3.29
CA LYS A 35 3.54 -18.65 -4.29
C LYS A 35 3.11 -18.32 -5.72
N SER A 36 1.82 -18.19 -5.98
CA SER A 36 1.32 -17.86 -7.32
C SER A 36 1.78 -16.47 -7.77
N LYS A 37 1.73 -15.47 -6.89
CA LYS A 37 2.25 -14.12 -7.18
C LYS A 37 3.75 -14.14 -7.44
N GLY A 38 4.52 -14.83 -6.59
CA GLY A 38 5.96 -14.94 -6.74
C GLY A 38 6.41 -15.70 -8.02
N LEU A 39 5.65 -16.72 -8.45
CA LEU A 39 5.89 -17.44 -9.72
C LEU A 39 5.54 -16.58 -10.95
N GLY A 40 4.55 -15.67 -10.82
CA GLY A 40 4.13 -14.78 -11.89
C GLY A 40 5.10 -13.61 -12.16
N GLU A 41 6.07 -13.36 -11.29
CA GLU A 41 7.02 -12.25 -11.46
C GLU A 41 7.93 -12.48 -12.65
N ILE A 42 7.98 -11.49 -13.54
CA ILE A 42 8.84 -11.48 -14.71
C ILE A 42 9.97 -10.48 -14.49
N VAL A 43 11.20 -10.97 -14.56
CA VAL A 43 12.40 -10.14 -14.38
C VAL A 43 13.28 -10.26 -15.62
N ASN A 44 13.21 -9.27 -16.51
CA ASN A 44 14.02 -9.18 -17.72
C ASN A 44 14.11 -7.74 -18.22
N ASN A 45 14.81 -7.52 -19.32
CA ASN A 45 15.04 -6.18 -19.91
C ASN A 45 13.90 -5.69 -20.84
N LYS A 46 12.76 -6.39 -20.90
CA LYS A 46 11.61 -6.00 -21.73
C LYS A 46 10.38 -5.65 -20.88
N HIS A 47 10.13 -6.43 -19.85
CA HIS A 47 8.95 -6.35 -19.01
C HIS A 47 9.27 -5.69 -17.66
N LEU A 48 8.25 -5.24 -16.96
CA LEU A 48 8.37 -4.61 -15.64
C LEU A 48 7.54 -5.38 -14.61
N THR A 49 8.13 -5.67 -13.47
CA THR A 49 7.43 -6.13 -12.27
C THR A 49 7.58 -5.09 -11.17
N LEU A 50 6.46 -4.63 -10.63
CA LEU A 50 6.39 -3.72 -9.49
C LEU A 50 5.85 -4.48 -8.28
N ARG A 51 6.68 -4.69 -7.26
CA ARG A 51 6.23 -5.19 -5.95
C ARG A 51 5.78 -4.03 -5.10
N THR A 52 4.60 -4.14 -4.52
CA THR A 52 4.07 -3.14 -3.60
C THR A 52 3.05 -3.75 -2.65
N SER A 53 2.71 -3.05 -1.61
CA SER A 53 1.48 -3.23 -0.85
C SER A 53 0.66 -1.97 -1.02
N VAL A 54 -0.65 -2.11 -1.17
CA VAL A 54 -1.50 -0.98 -1.56
C VAL A 54 -2.58 -0.76 -0.52
N VAL A 55 -2.91 0.50 -0.29
CA VAL A 55 -4.04 0.90 0.54
C VAL A 55 -4.85 1.97 -0.19
N GLY A 56 -6.17 1.89 -0.10
CA GLY A 56 -7.03 2.88 -0.73
C GLY A 56 -8.51 2.56 -0.62
N PRO A 57 -9.37 3.47 -1.12
CA PRO A 57 -10.80 3.24 -1.13
C PRO A 57 -11.15 2.17 -2.16
N GLU A 58 -12.14 1.36 -1.84
CA GLU A 58 -12.72 0.39 -2.76
C GLU A 58 -13.98 0.94 -3.40
N LEU A 59 -14.24 0.55 -4.65
CA LEU A 59 -15.47 0.92 -5.35
C LEU A 59 -16.64 -0.01 -5.00
N LYS A 60 -16.33 -1.19 -4.45
CA LYS A 60 -17.32 -2.16 -3.99
C LYS A 60 -17.72 -1.88 -2.55
N THR A 61 -18.98 -2.16 -2.23
CA THR A 61 -19.51 -2.02 -0.86
C THR A 61 -19.15 -3.17 0.07
N ASP A 62 -18.71 -4.30 -0.47
CA ASP A 62 -18.26 -5.52 0.22
C ASP A 62 -16.73 -5.68 0.18
N GLY A 63 -16.01 -4.57 0.26
CA GLY A 63 -14.55 -4.53 0.24
C GLY A 63 -13.91 -5.15 1.49
N GLU A 64 -12.65 -5.58 1.37
CA GLU A 64 -11.89 -6.26 2.44
C GLU A 64 -10.58 -5.55 2.80
N GLU A 65 -10.19 -4.50 2.05
CA GLU A 65 -8.94 -3.81 2.26
C GLU A 65 -8.94 -2.93 3.53
N LEU A 66 -7.76 -2.62 4.04
CA LEU A 66 -7.57 -1.97 5.33
C LEU A 66 -8.32 -0.64 5.47
N PHE A 67 -8.31 0.19 4.41
CA PHE A 67 -9.01 1.48 4.45
C PHE A 67 -10.52 1.27 4.51
N HIS A 68 -11.06 0.34 3.70
CA HIS A 68 -12.48 0.00 3.73
C HIS A 68 -12.90 -0.56 5.08
N TRP A 69 -12.12 -1.50 5.63
CA TRP A 69 -12.34 -2.02 6.99
C TRP A 69 -12.38 -0.89 8.01
N PHE A 70 -11.39 0.03 7.99
CA PHE A 70 -11.30 1.15 8.93
C PHE A 70 -12.54 2.06 8.85
N MET A 71 -12.98 2.40 7.64
CA MET A 71 -14.14 3.27 7.45
C MET A 71 -15.46 2.67 7.96
N ASN A 72 -15.54 1.34 8.06
CA ASN A 72 -16.71 0.63 8.59
C ASN A 72 -16.65 0.39 10.11
N GLN A 73 -15.59 0.80 10.80
CA GLN A 73 -15.45 0.62 12.23
C GLN A 73 -16.21 1.70 13.04
N GLN A 74 -16.56 1.36 14.28
CA GLN A 74 -17.15 2.25 15.28
C GLN A 74 -16.57 1.96 16.66
N GLY A 75 -16.56 2.95 17.55
CA GLY A 75 -16.10 2.80 18.94
C GLY A 75 -14.61 2.48 19.05
N ASP A 76 -14.27 1.48 19.86
CA ASP A 76 -12.89 1.08 20.14
C ASP A 76 -12.37 0.09 19.10
N ILE A 77 -11.22 0.38 18.51
CA ILE A 77 -10.52 -0.52 17.60
C ILE A 77 -9.06 -0.71 18.00
N SER A 78 -8.47 -1.83 17.61
CA SER A 78 -7.06 -2.13 17.87
C SER A 78 -6.19 -1.69 16.69
N GLY A 79 -5.14 -0.90 16.95
CA GLY A 79 -4.10 -0.58 16.01
C GLY A 79 -2.81 -1.34 16.36
N PHE A 80 -2.33 -2.20 15.47
CA PHE A 80 -1.14 -3.03 15.71
C PHE A 80 0.15 -2.24 15.57
N THR A 81 0.91 -2.14 16.67
CA THR A 81 2.18 -1.39 16.71
C THR A 81 3.36 -2.18 16.13
N LYS A 82 3.26 -3.53 16.10
CA LYS A 82 4.30 -4.43 15.58
C LYS A 82 4.00 -5.01 14.19
N ALA A 83 2.87 -4.68 13.59
CA ALA A 83 2.57 -5.01 12.20
C ALA A 83 3.08 -3.87 11.31
N ILE A 84 4.25 -4.07 10.70
CA ILE A 84 4.93 -3.04 9.91
C ILE A 84 4.54 -3.14 8.44
N TRP A 85 4.41 -1.98 7.81
CA TRP A 85 3.99 -1.80 6.43
C TRP A 85 4.87 -0.76 5.70
N SER A 86 5.02 -0.89 4.39
CA SER A 86 5.85 0.00 3.57
C SER A 86 5.27 0.23 2.16
N GLY A 87 3.97 0.08 2.00
CA GLY A 87 3.30 0.25 0.71
C GLY A 87 2.99 1.70 0.34
N VAL A 88 2.10 1.86 -0.63
CA VAL A 88 1.65 3.16 -1.16
C VAL A 88 0.13 3.22 -1.27
N THR A 89 -0.44 4.40 -1.52
CA THR A 89 -1.86 4.51 -1.86
C THR A 89 -2.12 4.05 -3.31
N THR A 90 -3.36 3.70 -3.62
CA THR A 90 -3.78 3.31 -4.98
C THR A 90 -3.48 4.40 -6.01
N ILE A 91 -3.62 5.69 -5.62
CA ILE A 91 -3.29 6.83 -6.49
C ILE A 91 -1.80 6.90 -6.75
N GLU A 92 -1.00 6.79 -5.71
CA GLU A 92 0.45 6.84 -5.86
C GLU A 92 0.98 5.67 -6.69
N LEU A 93 0.41 4.46 -6.52
CA LEU A 93 0.72 3.35 -7.41
C LEU A 93 0.39 3.67 -8.88
N ALA A 94 -0.76 4.26 -9.14
CA ALA A 94 -1.14 4.65 -10.51
C ALA A 94 -0.16 5.65 -11.13
N LYS A 95 0.31 6.63 -10.35
CA LYS A 95 1.34 7.58 -10.78
C LYS A 95 2.68 6.89 -11.05
N ALA A 96 3.12 6.01 -10.17
CA ALA A 96 4.36 5.23 -10.34
C ALA A 96 4.30 4.36 -11.59
N VAL A 97 3.15 3.73 -11.87
CA VAL A 97 2.92 2.96 -13.10
C VAL A 97 2.99 3.86 -14.33
N LYS A 98 2.28 4.99 -14.31
CA LYS A 98 2.31 5.95 -15.43
C LYS A 98 3.74 6.43 -15.70
N TRP A 99 4.44 6.83 -14.65
CA TRP A 99 5.83 7.28 -14.76
C TRP A 99 6.75 6.18 -15.32
N SER A 100 6.56 4.93 -14.90
CA SER A 100 7.31 3.77 -15.41
C SER A 100 7.05 3.50 -16.89
N ILE A 101 5.85 3.79 -17.38
CA ILE A 101 5.50 3.71 -18.80
C ILE A 101 6.21 4.83 -19.59
N ASP A 102 6.06 6.06 -19.11
CA ASP A 102 6.60 7.25 -19.78
C ASP A 102 8.14 7.22 -19.89
N ASN A 103 8.81 6.52 -18.97
CA ASN A 103 10.27 6.40 -18.92
C ASN A 103 10.81 5.03 -19.37
N ASP A 104 9.97 4.20 -19.96
CA ASP A 104 10.31 2.87 -20.50
C ASP A 104 11.04 1.94 -19.54
N ILE A 105 10.63 1.91 -18.28
CA ILE A 105 11.30 1.18 -17.22
C ILE A 105 11.04 -0.33 -17.31
N THR A 106 12.09 -1.13 -17.10
CA THR A 106 12.06 -2.61 -17.17
C THR A 106 12.74 -3.24 -15.96
N GLY A 107 12.45 -4.50 -15.70
CA GLY A 107 13.03 -5.24 -14.58
C GLY A 107 12.07 -5.40 -13.41
N LEU A 108 12.60 -5.44 -12.19
CA LEU A 108 11.82 -5.58 -10.95
C LEU A 108 12.20 -4.50 -9.96
N TYR A 109 11.18 -3.84 -9.38
CA TYR A 109 11.36 -2.76 -8.39
C TYR A 109 10.34 -2.89 -7.25
N HIS A 110 10.73 -2.38 -6.09
CA HIS A 110 9.83 -2.12 -4.98
C HIS A 110 9.23 -0.72 -5.09
N VAL A 111 7.90 -0.59 -5.00
CA VAL A 111 7.22 0.71 -5.01
C VAL A 111 6.91 1.08 -3.57
N THR A 112 7.75 1.93 -2.99
CA THR A 112 7.70 2.37 -1.58
C THR A 112 8.44 3.71 -1.44
N ASN A 113 8.10 4.48 -0.43
CA ASN A 113 8.84 5.71 -0.07
C ASN A 113 10.06 5.43 0.82
N ASN A 114 10.47 4.19 0.95
CA ASN A 114 11.57 3.75 1.81
C ASN A 114 11.40 4.07 3.31
N THR A 115 10.17 4.36 3.74
CA THR A 115 9.83 4.60 5.14
C THR A 115 8.91 3.48 5.63
N LEU A 116 9.11 3.06 6.86
CA LEU A 116 8.29 2.04 7.49
C LEU A 116 7.24 2.71 8.39
N ILE A 117 6.03 2.14 8.42
CA ILE A 117 4.95 2.62 9.27
C ILE A 117 4.24 1.43 9.92
N SER A 118 3.87 1.54 11.19
CA SER A 118 3.03 0.54 11.82
C SER A 118 1.56 0.65 11.35
N LYS A 119 0.82 -0.44 11.43
CA LYS A 119 -0.63 -0.39 11.16
C LYS A 119 -1.35 0.58 12.11
N TYR A 120 -0.90 0.70 13.36
CA TYR A 120 -1.41 1.71 14.29
C TYR A 120 -1.25 3.14 13.76
N GLU A 121 -0.03 3.50 13.36
CA GLU A 121 0.25 4.85 12.83
C GLU A 121 -0.50 5.11 11.53
N LEU A 122 -0.60 4.10 10.64
CA LEU A 122 -1.36 4.22 9.41
C LEU A 122 -2.86 4.48 9.67
N LEU A 123 -3.47 3.78 10.65
CA LEU A 123 -4.84 4.04 11.06
C LEU A 123 -5.01 5.44 11.67
N LYS A 124 -4.00 5.93 12.41
CA LYS A 124 -4.01 7.32 12.92
C LYS A 124 -3.97 8.35 11.80
N LEU A 125 -3.25 8.08 10.72
CA LEU A 125 -3.27 8.95 9.54
C LEU A 125 -4.64 8.93 8.84
N PHE A 126 -5.25 7.75 8.69
CA PHE A 126 -6.63 7.69 8.17
C PHE A 126 -7.59 8.51 9.03
N GLN A 127 -7.54 8.34 10.37
CA GLN A 127 -8.36 9.11 11.31
C GLN A 127 -8.16 10.61 11.15
N LYS A 128 -6.90 11.05 11.06
CA LYS A 128 -6.54 12.47 10.90
C LYS A 128 -7.23 13.10 9.68
N HIS A 129 -7.20 12.42 8.54
CA HIS A 129 -7.66 12.97 7.26
C HIS A 129 -9.15 12.73 6.98
N THR A 130 -9.72 11.62 7.48
CA THR A 130 -11.15 11.32 7.30
C THR A 130 -12.04 11.87 8.41
N LYS A 131 -11.45 12.28 9.55
CA LYS A 131 -12.18 12.69 10.79
C LYS A 131 -13.11 11.58 11.33
N LYS A 132 -12.81 10.32 11.00
CA LYS A 132 -13.58 9.17 11.49
C LYS A 132 -13.58 9.12 13.01
N ASP A 133 -14.78 9.06 13.61
CA ASP A 133 -14.95 8.97 15.05
C ASP A 133 -14.79 7.52 15.53
N VAL A 134 -13.55 7.16 15.85
CA VAL A 134 -13.17 5.87 16.41
C VAL A 134 -12.04 6.07 17.44
N ASN A 135 -11.96 5.24 18.45
CA ASN A 135 -10.87 5.26 19.43
C ASN A 135 -9.86 4.15 19.09
N ILE A 136 -8.70 4.55 18.54
CA ILE A 136 -7.66 3.60 18.13
C ILE A 136 -6.73 3.30 19.31
N LYS A 137 -6.80 2.09 19.84
CA LYS A 137 -5.96 1.62 20.96
C LYS A 137 -4.69 0.95 20.41
N PRO A 138 -3.48 1.38 20.84
CA PRO A 138 -2.26 0.69 20.45
C PRO A 138 -2.21 -0.69 21.14
N VAL A 139 -1.94 -1.72 20.35
CA VAL A 139 -1.73 -3.09 20.82
C VAL A 139 -0.55 -3.70 20.08
N ASP A 140 0.21 -4.57 20.74
CA ASP A 140 1.35 -5.24 20.10
C ASP A 140 0.92 -6.08 18.89
N GLY A 141 -0.17 -6.84 19.03
CA GLY A 141 -0.75 -7.63 17.95
C GLY A 141 0.19 -8.69 17.39
N ASN A 142 -0.09 -9.12 16.17
CA ASN A 142 0.79 -10.03 15.45
C ASN A 142 2.07 -9.31 15.02
N ASN A 143 3.22 -9.90 15.35
CA ASN A 143 4.52 -9.43 14.90
C ASN A 143 4.73 -9.94 13.47
N VAL A 144 4.26 -9.19 12.49
CA VAL A 144 4.44 -9.50 11.06
C VAL A 144 5.10 -8.30 10.39
N ASP A 145 6.30 -8.51 9.87
CA ASP A 145 7.06 -7.48 9.17
C ASP A 145 7.40 -7.97 7.75
N LYS A 146 6.57 -7.60 6.79
CA LYS A 146 6.82 -7.80 5.37
C LYS A 146 7.25 -6.53 4.66
N SER A 147 7.72 -5.56 5.45
CA SER A 147 8.19 -4.29 4.90
C SER A 147 9.37 -4.49 3.96
N PHE A 148 9.47 -3.64 2.99
CA PHE A 148 10.52 -3.65 1.98
C PHE A 148 10.98 -2.23 1.65
N VAL A 149 12.16 -2.12 1.10
CA VAL A 149 12.75 -0.87 0.61
C VAL A 149 13.12 -1.01 -0.86
N ASP A 150 13.09 0.09 -1.59
CA ASP A 150 13.61 0.16 -2.97
C ASP A 150 15.11 0.45 -2.91
N THR A 151 15.95 -0.55 -3.25
CA THR A 151 17.39 -0.40 -3.34
C THR A 151 17.87 -0.07 -4.75
N ARG A 152 16.98 -0.16 -5.73
CA ARG A 152 17.29 0.12 -7.14
C ARG A 152 17.02 1.57 -7.51
N LEU A 153 16.51 2.36 -6.53
CA LEU A 153 16.16 3.77 -6.67
C LEU A 153 15.33 3.95 -7.94
N LEU A 154 14.06 3.46 -7.88
CA LEU A 154 13.16 3.48 -9.02
C LEU A 154 13.30 4.79 -9.78
N MET A 155 14.42 4.90 -10.58
CA MET A 155 14.53 5.83 -11.67
C MET A 155 14.36 7.31 -11.32
N ASN A 156 14.75 7.75 -10.15
CA ASN A 156 14.52 9.10 -9.64
C ASN A 156 13.03 9.47 -9.44
N TYR A 157 12.12 8.50 -9.42
CA TYR A 157 10.75 8.73 -9.02
C TYR A 157 10.67 8.80 -7.49
N GLN A 158 10.31 9.96 -6.97
CA GLN A 158 10.20 10.16 -5.51
C GLN A 158 8.76 9.93 -5.08
N ILE A 159 8.56 8.89 -4.27
CA ILE A 159 7.27 8.60 -3.65
C ILE A 159 7.12 9.49 -2.41
N PRO A 160 5.99 10.20 -2.27
CA PRO A 160 5.75 11.12 -1.14
C PRO A 160 5.68 10.42 0.22
N SER A 161 5.64 11.19 1.29
CA SER A 161 5.37 10.69 2.64
C SER A 161 3.98 10.07 2.75
N TYR A 162 3.76 9.24 3.77
CA TYR A 162 2.44 8.65 4.03
C TYR A 162 1.36 9.71 4.26
N ASP A 163 1.69 10.78 4.95
CA ASP A 163 0.75 11.87 5.21
C ASP A 163 0.31 12.55 3.91
N GLU A 164 1.24 12.84 3.00
CA GLU A 164 0.96 13.43 1.68
C GLU A 164 0.15 12.47 0.79
N MET A 165 0.52 11.19 0.73
CA MET A 165 -0.21 10.19 -0.06
C MET A 165 -1.66 10.01 0.42
N ILE A 166 -1.89 10.02 1.74
CA ILE A 166 -3.23 9.88 2.31
C ILE A 166 -4.02 11.17 2.13
N THR A 167 -3.40 12.34 2.26
CA THR A 167 -4.03 13.63 1.96
C THR A 167 -4.57 13.63 0.53
N GLU A 168 -3.73 13.31 -0.44
CA GLU A 168 -4.14 13.27 -1.84
C GLU A 168 -5.24 12.23 -2.11
N MET A 169 -5.14 11.07 -1.47
CA MET A 169 -6.18 10.04 -1.57
C MET A 169 -7.54 10.56 -1.09
N VAL A 170 -7.57 11.24 0.06
CA VAL A 170 -8.79 11.82 0.62
C VAL A 170 -9.33 12.95 -0.26
N GLU A 171 -8.48 13.83 -0.75
CA GLU A 171 -8.86 14.91 -1.69
C GLU A 171 -9.49 14.33 -2.97
N MET A 172 -8.90 13.28 -3.54
CA MET A 172 -9.45 12.60 -4.71
C MET A 172 -10.83 11.99 -4.42
N MET A 173 -11.02 11.40 -3.23
CA MET A 173 -12.32 10.86 -2.83
C MET A 173 -13.37 11.97 -2.71
N ILE A 174 -13.01 13.14 -2.17
CA ILE A 174 -13.90 14.31 -2.06
C ILE A 174 -14.32 14.81 -3.45
N VAL A 175 -13.38 14.93 -4.37
CA VAL A 175 -13.64 15.35 -5.76
C VAL A 175 -14.55 14.35 -6.49
N ASN A 176 -14.37 13.06 -6.25
CA ASN A 176 -15.10 11.98 -6.91
C ASN A 176 -16.12 11.31 -5.98
N LYS A 177 -16.77 12.07 -5.10
CA LYS A 177 -17.63 11.55 -4.03
C LYS A 177 -18.74 10.59 -4.51
N SER A 178 -19.21 10.75 -5.73
CA SER A 178 -20.23 9.86 -6.32
C SER A 178 -19.73 8.41 -6.49
N LEU A 179 -18.42 8.20 -6.63
CA LEU A 179 -17.81 6.87 -6.71
C LEU A 179 -17.60 6.23 -5.33
N TYR A 180 -17.64 7.03 -4.26
CA TYR A 180 -17.29 6.65 -2.90
C TYR A 180 -18.42 6.90 -1.91
N SER A 181 -19.67 6.83 -2.35
CA SER A 181 -20.87 7.14 -1.55
C SER A 181 -20.98 6.29 -0.26
N GLN A 182 -20.35 5.12 -0.21
CA GLN A 182 -20.33 4.26 0.99
C GLN A 182 -19.48 4.80 2.14
N TYR A 183 -18.67 5.86 1.94
CA TYR A 183 -17.74 6.37 2.96
C TYR A 183 -18.12 7.72 3.58
N GLU A 184 -19.30 8.26 3.28
CA GLU A 184 -19.73 9.58 3.79
C GLU A 184 -18.67 10.68 3.61
N VAL A 185 -18.09 10.75 2.42
CA VAL A 185 -16.91 11.59 2.07
C VAL A 185 -17.13 13.09 2.35
N GLU A 186 -18.40 13.56 2.43
CA GLU A 186 -18.73 14.95 2.76
C GLU A 186 -18.19 15.40 4.13
N ASN A 187 -17.91 14.48 5.03
CA ASN A 187 -17.41 14.76 6.37
C ASN A 187 -15.88 14.81 6.45
N PHE A 188 -15.17 14.41 5.39
CA PHE A 188 -13.71 14.37 5.38
C PHE A 188 -13.11 15.78 5.44
N GLY A 189 -12.06 15.94 6.25
CA GLY A 189 -11.30 17.18 6.34
C GLY A 189 -12.03 18.39 6.98
N LYS A 190 -13.29 18.26 7.40
CA LYS A 190 -13.98 19.35 8.12
C LYS A 190 -13.53 19.38 9.57
N GLU A 191 -13.22 20.60 10.06
CA GLU A 191 -12.98 20.88 11.49
C GLU A 191 -14.27 20.81 12.30
#